data_3ec7031a90cb5226e5133d0fe56986b6
#
_entry.id   3ec7031a90cb5226e5133d0fe56986b6
#
_cell.length_a   1.000
_cell.length_b   1.000
_cell.length_c   1.000
_cell.angle_alpha   90.00
_cell.angle_beta   90.00
_cell.angle_gamma   90.00
#
_symmetry.space_group_name_H-M   'P 1'
#
loop_
_entity.id
_entity.type
_entity.pdbx_description
1 polymer ?
#
loop_
_entity_poly.entity_id
_entity_poly.type
_entity_poly.pdbx_seq_one_letter_code
_entity_poly.pdbx_strand_id
1 'polypeptide(L)'
;WHTFYLRDVPCPLKIFDFQRRYKEIEPEQVYGVWEEIHKNLDYENGQWKDEVLDYVFAHAPKPENLPLNENGRVTVYRGSGTLSQKPERALSWSSSQHSALWFANHNGRGQALYTGEVDPGDVVEFLPGFHNENEIIVRRGKVKNIRPLDMYPVQDDIVLKLFSTALPELMKYGPQVEKLGYPADGIFEYHGRSHILRVLALSLIYFYNSGDDLTERDKNILIYFALLHDIGRTDDEEDHRHGKASVERIEREGIEIEDLAINRKDRRIA
;
A
#
# COMPACT_ATOMS: atom_id res chain seq x y z
N TRP A 1 -22.35 5.77 -20.17
CA TRP A 1 -21.26 4.78 -20.29
C TRP A 1 -20.66 4.40 -18.93
N HIS A 2 -20.39 5.35 -18.04
CA HIS A 2 -19.84 5.05 -16.69
C HIS A 2 -20.68 4.00 -15.96
N THR A 3 -21.99 4.22 -15.82
CA THR A 3 -22.87 3.28 -15.13
C THR A 3 -22.88 1.89 -15.79
N PHE A 4 -22.83 1.84 -17.12
CA PHE A 4 -22.77 0.59 -17.88
C PHE A 4 -21.51 -0.22 -17.55
N TYR A 5 -20.32 0.42 -17.60
CA TYR A 5 -19.08 -0.30 -17.29
C TYR A 5 -18.91 -0.63 -15.80
N LEU A 6 -19.49 0.15 -14.91
CA LEU A 6 -19.42 -0.15 -13.48
C LEU A 6 -20.30 -1.33 -13.08
N ARG A 7 -21.52 -1.40 -13.61
CA ARG A 7 -22.55 -2.33 -13.13
C ARG A 7 -22.83 -3.52 -14.06
N ASP A 8 -22.84 -3.27 -15.36
CA ASP A 8 -23.41 -4.21 -16.32
C ASP A 8 -22.35 -5.06 -17.03
N VAL A 9 -21.08 -4.64 -17.03
CA VAL A 9 -19.99 -5.38 -17.66
C VAL A 9 -19.16 -6.08 -16.59
N PRO A 10 -19.06 -7.43 -16.60
CA PRO A 10 -18.18 -8.17 -15.69
C PRO A 10 -16.71 -7.72 -15.81
N CYS A 11 -16.00 -7.63 -14.68
CA CYS A 11 -14.63 -7.11 -14.61
C CYS A 11 -13.67 -7.67 -15.68
N PRO A 12 -13.60 -9.00 -15.90
CA PRO A 12 -12.71 -9.57 -16.92
C PRO A 12 -13.03 -9.16 -18.36
N LEU A 13 -14.27 -8.71 -18.62
CA LEU A 13 -14.72 -8.34 -19.97
C LEU A 13 -14.63 -6.85 -20.26
N LYS A 14 -14.40 -6.00 -19.25
CA LYS A 14 -14.41 -4.53 -19.39
C LYS A 14 -13.42 -4.04 -20.43
N ILE A 15 -12.18 -4.47 -20.38
CA ILE A 15 -11.15 -4.09 -21.37
C ILE A 15 -11.56 -4.53 -22.77
N PHE A 16 -12.01 -5.77 -22.92
CA PHE A 16 -12.35 -6.32 -24.22
C PHE A 16 -13.54 -5.56 -24.85
N ASP A 17 -14.60 -5.33 -24.09
CA ASP A 17 -15.80 -4.62 -24.59
C ASP A 17 -15.46 -3.15 -24.89
N PHE A 18 -14.75 -2.46 -23.99
CA PHE A 18 -14.33 -1.08 -24.20
C PHE A 18 -13.48 -0.94 -25.49
N GLN A 19 -12.53 -1.82 -25.71
CA GLN A 19 -11.67 -1.78 -26.90
C GLN A 19 -12.43 -2.01 -28.22
N ARG A 20 -13.63 -2.59 -28.17
CA ARG A 20 -14.51 -2.73 -29.34
C ARG A 20 -15.34 -1.48 -29.60
N ARG A 21 -15.67 -0.73 -28.55
CA ARG A 21 -16.72 0.28 -28.55
C ARG A 21 -16.25 1.68 -28.19
N TYR A 22 -14.98 1.90 -27.90
CA TYR A 22 -14.48 3.20 -27.44
C TYR A 22 -14.78 4.38 -28.38
N LYS A 23 -14.95 4.13 -29.68
CA LYS A 23 -15.35 5.14 -30.66
C LYS A 23 -16.85 5.45 -30.68
N GLU A 24 -17.65 4.66 -29.99
CA GLU A 24 -19.10 4.90 -29.80
C GLU A 24 -19.34 5.85 -28.60
N ILE A 25 -18.33 6.04 -27.77
CA ILE A 25 -18.38 6.92 -26.60
C ILE A 25 -18.07 8.34 -27.05
N GLU A 26 -18.80 9.32 -26.53
CA GLU A 26 -18.56 10.72 -26.81
C GLU A 26 -17.11 11.08 -26.44
N PRO A 27 -16.40 11.86 -27.29
CA PRO A 27 -14.99 12.22 -27.06
C PRO A 27 -14.70 12.80 -25.68
N GLU A 28 -15.63 13.59 -25.13
CA GLU A 28 -15.50 14.25 -23.83
C GLU A 28 -15.62 13.27 -22.66
N GLN A 29 -16.20 12.09 -22.89
CA GLN A 29 -16.43 11.05 -21.86
C GLN A 29 -15.43 9.91 -21.93
N VAL A 30 -14.81 9.66 -23.08
CA VAL A 30 -14.05 8.46 -23.35
C VAL A 30 -12.87 8.26 -22.36
N TYR A 31 -12.21 9.35 -22.00
CA TYR A 31 -11.12 9.28 -21.02
C TYR A 31 -11.64 8.89 -19.63
N GLY A 32 -12.67 9.55 -19.13
CA GLY A 32 -13.24 9.25 -17.82
C GLY A 32 -13.79 7.83 -17.70
N VAL A 33 -14.40 7.30 -18.79
CA VAL A 33 -14.84 5.89 -18.82
C VAL A 33 -13.65 4.93 -18.78
N TRP A 34 -12.58 5.22 -19.54
CA TRP A 34 -11.35 4.44 -19.51
C TRP A 34 -10.68 4.48 -18.13
N GLU A 35 -10.58 5.67 -17.53
CA GLU A 35 -9.99 5.88 -16.21
C GLU A 35 -10.70 5.05 -15.14
N GLU A 36 -12.04 5.05 -15.16
CA GLU A 36 -12.83 4.25 -14.23
C GLU A 36 -12.58 2.74 -14.39
N ILE A 37 -12.46 2.27 -15.64
CA ILE A 37 -12.11 0.87 -15.89
C ILE A 37 -10.70 0.59 -15.40
N HIS A 38 -9.74 1.48 -15.72
CA HIS A 38 -8.33 1.33 -15.37
C HIS A 38 -8.11 1.23 -13.86
N LYS A 39 -8.78 2.08 -13.08
CA LYS A 39 -8.71 2.10 -11.61
C LYS A 39 -9.28 0.84 -10.94
N ASN A 40 -10.17 0.14 -11.62
CA ASN A 40 -10.80 -1.09 -11.13
C ASN A 40 -10.14 -2.37 -11.67
N LEU A 41 -8.95 -2.27 -12.28
CA LEU A 41 -8.23 -3.41 -12.86
C LEU A 41 -6.87 -3.59 -12.17
N ASP A 42 -6.74 -4.59 -11.33
CA ASP A 42 -5.51 -4.82 -10.57
C ASP A 42 -4.30 -5.17 -11.46
N TYR A 43 -4.43 -6.16 -12.36
CA TYR A 43 -3.26 -6.72 -13.08
C TYR A 43 -3.41 -6.74 -14.60
N GLU A 44 -4.55 -6.40 -15.14
CA GLU A 44 -4.90 -6.61 -16.55
C GLU A 44 -4.52 -5.46 -17.48
N ASN A 45 -3.91 -4.40 -16.96
CA ASN A 45 -3.52 -3.19 -17.72
C ASN A 45 -2.61 -3.44 -18.94
N GLY A 46 -2.01 -4.64 -19.05
CA GLY A 46 -1.24 -5.08 -20.22
C GLY A 46 -2.04 -5.34 -21.47
N GLN A 47 -3.33 -5.57 -21.32
CA GLN A 47 -4.21 -5.98 -22.41
C GLN A 47 -4.70 -4.81 -23.27
N TRP A 48 -4.47 -3.56 -22.84
CA TRP A 48 -4.80 -2.39 -23.63
C TRP A 48 -4.00 -2.33 -24.93
N LYS A 49 -4.69 -2.13 -26.05
CA LYS A 49 -4.07 -1.90 -27.36
C LYS A 49 -3.56 -0.46 -27.45
N ASP A 50 -2.40 -0.28 -28.09
CA ASP A 50 -1.77 1.04 -28.19
C ASP A 50 -2.66 2.04 -28.96
N GLU A 51 -3.34 1.62 -30.03
CA GLU A 51 -4.29 2.45 -30.78
C GLU A 51 -5.49 2.96 -29.97
N VAL A 52 -5.94 2.17 -28.99
CA VAL A 52 -7.02 2.57 -28.07
C VAL A 52 -6.51 3.59 -27.07
N LEU A 53 -5.33 3.32 -26.49
CA LEU A 53 -4.69 4.25 -25.57
C LEU A 53 -4.38 5.60 -26.23
N ASP A 54 -3.86 5.58 -27.45
CA ASP A 54 -3.56 6.83 -28.19
C ASP A 54 -4.84 7.66 -28.38
N TYR A 55 -5.94 7.03 -28.75
CA TYR A 55 -7.23 7.70 -28.88
C TYR A 55 -7.73 8.26 -27.55
N VAL A 56 -7.75 7.44 -26.50
CA VAL A 56 -8.22 7.82 -25.16
C VAL A 56 -7.38 8.96 -24.60
N PHE A 57 -6.05 8.86 -24.71
CA PHE A 57 -5.13 9.86 -24.16
C PHE A 57 -5.08 11.18 -24.98
N ALA A 58 -5.59 11.17 -26.20
CA ALA A 58 -5.82 12.41 -26.95
C ALA A 58 -7.00 13.24 -26.38
N HIS A 59 -7.88 12.59 -25.63
CA HIS A 59 -9.05 13.22 -24.99
C HIS A 59 -8.89 13.37 -23.47
N ALA A 60 -7.71 13.03 -22.91
CA ALA A 60 -7.42 13.21 -21.50
C ALA A 60 -7.31 14.69 -21.13
N PRO A 61 -7.70 15.09 -19.91
CA PRO A 61 -7.41 16.42 -19.40
C PRO A 61 -5.89 16.64 -19.32
N LYS A 62 -5.46 17.90 -19.40
CA LYS A 62 -4.03 18.19 -19.18
C LYS A 62 -3.71 18.07 -17.69
N PRO A 63 -2.66 17.32 -17.34
CA PRO A 63 -2.26 17.18 -15.95
C PRO A 63 -1.76 18.53 -15.41
N GLU A 64 -2.15 18.82 -14.15
CA GLU A 64 -1.74 20.04 -13.46
C GLU A 64 -0.79 19.70 -12.29
N ASN A 65 0.00 20.67 -11.86
CA ASN A 65 0.84 20.57 -10.65
C ASN A 65 1.80 19.37 -10.63
N LEU A 66 2.38 19.01 -11.77
CA LEU A 66 3.32 17.89 -11.85
C LEU A 66 4.55 18.11 -10.95
N PRO A 67 5.02 17.08 -10.22
CA PRO A 67 6.21 17.16 -9.37
C PRO A 67 7.49 17.10 -10.21
N LEU A 68 7.88 18.23 -10.77
CA LEU A 68 9.06 18.32 -11.63
C LEU A 68 10.34 18.28 -10.82
N ASN A 69 11.32 17.51 -11.30
CA ASN A 69 12.69 17.52 -10.79
C ASN A 69 13.50 18.70 -11.33
N GLU A 70 14.76 18.81 -10.92
CA GLU A 70 15.68 19.87 -11.32
C GLU A 70 15.90 19.96 -12.86
N ASN A 71 15.67 18.87 -13.58
CA ASN A 71 15.80 18.78 -15.03
C ASN A 71 14.48 19.08 -15.77
N GLY A 72 13.43 19.51 -15.05
CA GLY A 72 12.11 19.77 -15.62
C GLY A 72 11.34 18.52 -16.06
N ARG A 73 11.72 17.34 -15.54
CA ARG A 73 11.05 16.06 -15.76
C ARG A 73 10.34 15.60 -14.52
N VAL A 74 9.46 14.62 -14.65
CA VAL A 74 8.86 13.93 -13.52
C VAL A 74 9.65 12.67 -13.21
N THR A 75 10.17 12.55 -11.98
CA THR A 75 10.77 11.31 -11.50
C THR A 75 9.64 10.38 -11.06
N VAL A 76 9.67 9.15 -11.54
CA VAL A 76 8.64 8.15 -11.29
C VAL A 76 9.21 6.87 -10.72
N TYR A 77 8.43 6.19 -9.90
CA TYR A 77 8.77 4.93 -9.24
C TYR A 77 7.71 3.87 -9.55
N ARG A 78 8.14 2.62 -9.62
CA ARG A 78 7.22 1.50 -9.84
C ARG A 78 7.65 0.26 -9.06
N GLY A 79 6.74 -0.24 -8.23
CA GLY A 79 6.81 -1.58 -7.66
C GLY A 79 6.32 -2.62 -8.64
N SER A 80 7.01 -3.72 -8.75
CA SER A 80 6.67 -4.83 -9.65
C SER A 80 6.86 -6.17 -8.96
N GLY A 81 6.00 -7.11 -9.31
CA GLY A 81 6.10 -8.53 -8.97
C GLY A 81 5.75 -9.39 -10.18
N THR A 82 5.56 -10.68 -9.98
CA THR A 82 5.26 -11.65 -11.07
C THR A 82 3.96 -11.36 -11.81
N LEU A 83 3.01 -10.64 -11.18
CA LEU A 83 1.73 -10.27 -11.77
C LEU A 83 1.79 -8.92 -12.50
N SER A 84 2.87 -8.16 -12.32
CA SER A 84 3.01 -6.84 -12.89
C SER A 84 3.44 -6.87 -14.35
N GLN A 85 3.05 -5.84 -15.09
CA GLN A 85 3.64 -5.58 -16.41
C GLN A 85 5.11 -5.17 -16.29
N LYS A 86 5.86 -5.46 -17.34
CA LYS A 86 7.24 -4.97 -17.48
C LYS A 86 7.27 -3.44 -17.39
N PRO A 87 8.23 -2.84 -16.69
CA PRO A 87 8.30 -1.38 -16.51
C PRO A 87 8.25 -0.59 -17.82
N GLU A 88 8.87 -1.11 -18.89
CA GLU A 88 8.92 -0.46 -20.20
C GLU A 88 7.53 -0.31 -20.87
N ARG A 89 6.55 -1.09 -20.44
CA ARG A 89 5.20 -1.08 -21.00
C ARG A 89 4.15 -0.58 -20.00
N ALA A 90 4.55 -0.28 -18.78
CA ALA A 90 3.64 0.12 -17.72
C ALA A 90 3.03 1.51 -18.00
N LEU A 91 1.74 1.64 -17.71
CA LEU A 91 1.02 2.92 -17.76
C LEU A 91 1.05 3.62 -16.40
N SER A 92 0.92 2.87 -15.31
CA SER A 92 0.82 3.38 -13.95
C SER A 92 2.19 3.36 -13.27
N TRP A 93 2.54 4.50 -12.71
CA TRP A 93 3.73 4.75 -11.91
C TRP A 93 3.33 5.58 -10.68
N SER A 94 4.24 5.81 -9.75
CA SER A 94 4.02 6.69 -8.61
C SER A 94 5.09 7.79 -8.56
N SER A 95 4.74 8.98 -8.09
CA SER A 95 5.73 9.98 -7.70
C SER A 95 6.35 9.71 -6.32
N SER A 96 5.82 8.73 -5.59
CA SER A 96 6.26 8.30 -4.27
C SER A 96 7.00 6.97 -4.33
N GLN A 97 8.28 6.95 -3.94
CA GLN A 97 9.04 5.72 -3.79
C GLN A 97 8.41 4.79 -2.74
N HIS A 98 7.83 5.35 -1.68
CA HIS A 98 7.17 4.59 -0.63
C HIS A 98 5.94 3.83 -1.16
N SER A 99 5.08 4.49 -1.94
CA SER A 99 3.93 3.85 -2.56
C SER A 99 4.35 2.76 -3.54
N ALA A 100 5.37 3.03 -4.36
CA ALA A 100 5.91 2.03 -5.28
C ALA A 100 6.49 0.81 -4.54
N LEU A 101 7.15 1.02 -3.40
CA LEU A 101 7.66 -0.07 -2.55
C LEU A 101 6.52 -0.92 -1.97
N TRP A 102 5.40 -0.28 -1.58
CA TRP A 102 4.21 -0.99 -1.15
C TRP A 102 3.70 -1.94 -2.25
N PHE A 103 3.55 -1.44 -3.48
CA PHE A 103 3.14 -2.26 -4.64
C PHE A 103 4.13 -3.39 -4.96
N ALA A 104 5.45 -3.16 -4.82
CA ALA A 104 6.45 -4.21 -5.01
C ALA A 104 6.21 -5.39 -4.06
N ASN A 105 5.75 -5.12 -2.83
CA ASN A 105 5.48 -6.14 -1.83
C ASN A 105 4.12 -6.85 -2.03
N HIS A 106 3.19 -6.26 -2.78
CA HIS A 106 1.82 -6.77 -2.96
C HIS A 106 1.56 -7.40 -4.33
N ASN A 107 2.42 -7.16 -5.32
CA ASN A 107 2.21 -7.63 -6.69
C ASN A 107 2.79 -9.03 -6.97
N GLY A 108 2.65 -9.96 -6.04
CA GLY A 108 3.10 -11.33 -6.17
C GLY A 108 4.59 -11.53 -5.81
N ARG A 109 5.19 -12.64 -6.26
CA ARG A 109 6.59 -12.97 -6.00
C ARG A 109 7.52 -12.24 -6.98
N GLY A 110 8.82 -12.27 -6.74
CA GLY A 110 9.81 -11.65 -7.62
C GLY A 110 9.80 -10.12 -7.53
N GLN A 111 9.70 -9.62 -6.35
CA GLN A 111 9.60 -8.20 -6.01
C GLN A 111 10.75 -7.39 -6.60
N ALA A 112 10.43 -6.28 -7.24
CA ALA A 112 11.40 -5.33 -7.75
C ALA A 112 10.86 -3.90 -7.66
N LEU A 113 11.75 -2.95 -7.41
CA LEU A 113 11.48 -1.53 -7.43
C LEU A 113 12.27 -0.90 -8.56
N TYR A 114 11.61 -0.06 -9.34
CA TYR A 114 12.21 0.67 -10.44
C TYR A 114 12.03 2.18 -10.27
N THR A 115 12.94 2.94 -10.83
CA THR A 115 12.78 4.38 -11.05
C THR A 115 13.03 4.71 -12.51
N GLY A 116 12.48 5.82 -12.95
CA GLY A 116 12.69 6.38 -14.28
C GLY A 116 12.30 7.84 -14.32
N GLU A 117 12.34 8.42 -15.48
CA GLU A 117 11.96 9.80 -15.73
C GLU A 117 11.00 9.88 -16.92
N VAL A 118 10.03 10.77 -16.84
CA VAL A 118 9.09 11.05 -17.93
C VAL A 118 9.04 12.53 -18.22
N ASP A 119 8.97 12.88 -19.52
CA ASP A 119 8.76 14.25 -19.94
C ASP A 119 7.33 14.69 -19.58
N PRO A 120 7.09 15.92 -19.09
CA PRO A 120 5.75 16.38 -18.69
C PRO A 120 4.67 16.21 -19.76
N GLY A 121 5.04 16.35 -21.05
CA GLY A 121 4.13 16.15 -22.18
C GLY A 121 3.72 14.69 -22.43
N ASP A 122 4.40 13.73 -21.82
CA ASP A 122 4.09 12.30 -21.89
C ASP A 122 3.35 11.79 -20.63
N VAL A 123 3.12 12.66 -19.63
CA VAL A 123 2.22 12.39 -18.50
C VAL A 123 0.79 12.64 -18.97
N VAL A 124 -0.07 11.66 -18.73
CA VAL A 124 -1.50 11.71 -19.06
C VAL A 124 -2.29 12.27 -17.89
N GLU A 125 -1.98 11.83 -16.70
CA GLU A 125 -2.67 12.25 -15.48
C GLU A 125 -1.73 12.16 -14.26
N PHE A 126 -1.99 13.00 -13.26
CA PHE A 126 -1.39 12.94 -11.95
C PHE A 126 -2.48 13.00 -10.88
N LEU A 127 -2.54 12.00 -10.02
CA LEU A 127 -3.52 11.81 -8.95
C LEU A 127 -2.84 11.91 -7.58
N PRO A 128 -2.56 13.13 -7.10
CA PRO A 128 -1.93 13.32 -5.80
C PRO A 128 -2.90 12.93 -4.68
N GLY A 129 -2.44 12.08 -3.76
CA GLY A 129 -3.20 11.71 -2.56
C GLY A 129 -4.33 10.70 -2.77
N PHE A 130 -4.64 10.28 -3.99
CA PHE A 130 -5.61 9.22 -4.23
C PHE A 130 -5.08 7.91 -3.62
N HIS A 131 -5.78 7.36 -2.65
CA HIS A 131 -5.35 6.20 -1.84
C HIS A 131 -3.90 6.28 -1.32
N ASN A 132 -3.33 7.49 -1.19
CA ASN A 132 -1.91 7.74 -0.89
C ASN A 132 -0.92 7.18 -1.94
N GLU A 133 -1.38 6.82 -3.12
CA GLU A 133 -0.55 6.20 -4.16
C GLU A 133 0.27 7.22 -4.93
N ASN A 134 -0.19 8.48 -4.98
CA ASN A 134 0.44 9.54 -5.79
C ASN A 134 0.69 9.06 -7.23
N GLU A 135 -0.35 8.49 -7.84
CA GLU A 135 -0.28 7.83 -9.13
C GLU A 135 0.01 8.82 -10.26
N ILE A 136 0.84 8.40 -11.18
CA ILE A 136 1.15 9.07 -12.44
C ILE A 136 0.86 8.11 -13.59
N ILE A 137 -0.14 8.46 -14.39
CA ILE A 137 -0.45 7.75 -15.64
C ILE A 137 0.42 8.34 -16.74
N VAL A 138 1.15 7.49 -17.44
CA VAL A 138 2.07 7.89 -18.51
C VAL A 138 1.71 7.26 -19.84
N ARG A 139 2.08 7.89 -20.94
CA ARG A 139 2.02 7.25 -22.26
C ARG A 139 2.96 6.06 -22.29
N ARG A 140 2.49 4.96 -22.87
CA ARG A 140 3.23 3.68 -22.88
C ARG A 140 4.59 3.85 -23.56
N GLY A 141 5.63 3.33 -22.91
CA GLY A 141 7.01 3.37 -23.43
C GLY A 141 7.67 4.74 -23.37
N LYS A 142 7.10 5.70 -22.63
CA LYS A 142 7.65 7.07 -22.56
C LYS A 142 8.49 7.34 -21.32
N VAL A 143 8.47 6.45 -20.34
CA VAL A 143 9.42 6.51 -19.22
C VAL A 143 10.81 6.15 -19.73
N LYS A 144 11.78 7.00 -19.45
CA LYS A 144 13.19 6.89 -19.85
C LYS A 144 14.06 6.57 -18.63
N ASN A 145 15.29 6.15 -18.89
CA ASN A 145 16.29 5.90 -17.86
C ASN A 145 15.79 4.92 -16.77
N ILE A 146 14.96 3.95 -17.18
CA ILE A 146 14.41 2.94 -16.26
C ILE A 146 15.58 2.13 -15.70
N ARG A 147 15.68 2.09 -14.38
CA ARG A 147 16.69 1.31 -13.68
C ARG A 147 16.13 0.71 -12.38
N PRO A 148 16.61 -0.46 -11.98
CA PRO A 148 16.23 -1.01 -10.69
C PRO A 148 16.75 -0.09 -9.56
N LEU A 149 16.00 -0.08 -8.46
CA LEU A 149 16.41 0.47 -7.19
C LEU A 149 16.50 -0.66 -6.16
N ASP A 150 17.39 -0.51 -5.22
CA ASP A 150 17.39 -1.38 -4.05
C ASP A 150 16.08 -1.17 -3.29
N MET A 151 15.32 -2.23 -3.12
CA MET A 151 14.02 -2.18 -2.43
C MET A 151 14.16 -1.79 -0.97
N TYR A 152 15.30 -2.13 -0.42
CA TYR A 152 15.71 -1.80 0.93
C TYR A 152 17.08 -1.13 0.81
N PRO A 153 17.15 0.19 0.52
CA PRO A 153 18.38 0.91 0.73
C PRO A 153 18.62 0.92 2.24
N VAL A 154 19.02 -0.22 2.75
CA VAL A 154 19.51 -0.33 4.11
C VAL A 154 20.75 0.53 4.12
N GLN A 155 20.65 1.75 4.63
CA GLN A 155 21.78 2.35 5.29
C GLN A 155 22.00 1.46 6.52
N ASP A 156 22.78 0.43 6.29
CA ASP A 156 22.82 -0.87 6.94
C ASP A 156 22.96 -0.80 8.47
N ASP A 157 23.61 0.23 8.99
CA ASP A 157 23.95 0.27 10.40
C ASP A 157 22.78 0.70 11.30
N ILE A 158 21.91 1.61 10.87
CA ILE A 158 20.84 2.14 11.74
C ILE A 158 19.69 1.14 11.85
N VAL A 159 19.21 0.62 10.72
CA VAL A 159 18.08 -0.32 10.70
C VAL A 159 18.47 -1.64 11.34
N LEU A 160 19.66 -2.18 11.03
CA LEU A 160 20.18 -3.38 11.68
C LEU A 160 20.38 -3.17 13.19
N LYS A 161 20.86 -2.00 13.60
CA LYS A 161 21.00 -1.65 15.00
C LYS A 161 19.67 -1.56 15.71
N LEU A 162 18.67 -0.88 15.11
CA LEU A 162 17.33 -0.78 15.66
C LEU A 162 16.64 -2.15 15.73
N PHE A 163 16.75 -2.96 14.67
CA PHE A 163 16.25 -4.33 14.68
C PHE A 163 16.93 -5.20 15.71
N SER A 164 18.24 -5.15 15.83
CA SER A 164 18.99 -5.92 16.84
C SER A 164 18.62 -5.50 18.25
N THR A 165 18.32 -4.22 18.48
CA THR A 165 17.89 -3.70 19.78
C THR A 165 16.46 -4.12 20.12
N ALA A 166 15.55 -4.15 19.14
CA ALA A 166 14.16 -4.58 19.32
C ALA A 166 13.99 -6.11 19.40
N LEU A 167 14.96 -6.87 18.89
CA LEU A 167 14.87 -8.32 18.73
C LEU A 167 14.60 -9.09 20.04
N PRO A 168 15.22 -8.77 21.19
CA PRO A 168 14.93 -9.45 22.45
C PRO A 168 13.45 -9.38 22.85
N GLU A 169 12.82 -8.21 22.74
CA GLU A 169 11.40 -8.03 23.00
C GLU A 169 10.53 -8.74 21.95
N LEU A 170 10.90 -8.68 20.68
CA LEU A 170 10.20 -9.41 19.62
C LEU A 170 10.22 -10.92 19.88
N MET A 171 11.35 -11.47 20.30
CA MET A 171 11.50 -12.87 20.65
C MET A 171 10.70 -13.25 21.91
N LYS A 172 10.56 -12.32 22.84
CA LYS A 172 9.81 -12.52 24.10
C LYS A 172 8.31 -12.47 23.88
N TYR A 173 7.82 -11.46 23.17
CA TYR A 173 6.38 -11.18 23.05
C TYR A 173 5.75 -11.71 21.75
N GLY A 174 6.51 -11.88 20.69
CA GLY A 174 6.01 -12.40 19.41
C GLY A 174 5.31 -13.76 19.52
N PRO A 175 5.84 -14.76 20.25
CA PRO A 175 5.17 -16.05 20.43
C PRO A 175 3.82 -15.97 21.15
N GLN A 176 3.55 -14.89 21.89
CA GLN A 176 2.26 -14.73 22.59
C GLN A 176 1.11 -14.41 21.61
N VAL A 177 1.39 -13.88 20.41
CA VAL A 177 0.39 -13.61 19.38
C VAL A 177 -0.42 -14.88 19.02
N GLU A 178 0.22 -16.04 19.02
CA GLU A 178 -0.49 -17.31 18.79
C GLU A 178 -1.46 -17.65 19.92
N LYS A 179 -1.04 -17.41 21.16
CA LYS A 179 -1.84 -17.69 22.36
C LYS A 179 -3.05 -16.75 22.49
N LEU A 180 -2.95 -15.54 21.95
CA LEU A 180 -4.00 -14.53 21.94
C LEU A 180 -5.17 -14.85 20.98
N GLY A 181 -5.02 -15.89 20.15
CA GLY A 181 -6.11 -16.38 19.30
C GLY A 181 -6.35 -15.51 18.04
N TYR A 182 -5.36 -14.76 17.61
CA TYR A 182 -5.44 -14.08 16.31
C TYR A 182 -5.56 -15.10 15.16
N PRO A 183 -6.37 -14.80 14.13
CA PRO A 183 -6.46 -15.65 12.96
C PRO A 183 -5.08 -15.85 12.31
N ALA A 184 -4.86 -17.06 11.78
CA ALA A 184 -3.69 -17.30 10.95
C ALA A 184 -3.74 -16.45 9.68
N ASP A 185 -2.56 -16.12 9.14
CA ASP A 185 -2.47 -15.42 7.86
C ASP A 185 -3.21 -16.19 6.76
N GLY A 186 -3.96 -15.49 5.94
CA GLY A 186 -4.82 -16.06 4.90
C GLY A 186 -6.27 -16.27 5.32
N ILE A 187 -6.62 -16.17 6.63
CA ILE A 187 -8.01 -16.06 7.11
C ILE A 187 -8.41 -14.58 7.14
N PHE A 188 -7.54 -13.74 7.73
CA PHE A 188 -7.59 -12.29 7.62
C PHE A 188 -6.41 -11.84 6.76
N GLU A 189 -6.70 -11.03 5.73
CA GLU A 189 -5.68 -10.54 4.81
C GLU A 189 -4.86 -9.41 5.45
N TYR A 190 -5.52 -8.53 6.22
CA TYR A 190 -4.93 -7.31 6.76
C TYR A 190 -4.67 -7.36 8.26
N HIS A 191 -5.52 -8.04 9.04
CA HIS A 191 -5.53 -7.99 10.52
C HIS A 191 -5.21 -9.34 11.18
N GLY A 192 -4.48 -10.23 10.48
CA GLY A 192 -3.99 -11.51 11.00
C GLY A 192 -2.73 -11.38 11.85
N ARG A 193 -2.15 -12.52 12.22
CA ARG A 193 -0.95 -12.60 13.08
C ARG A 193 0.23 -11.78 12.58
N SER A 194 0.49 -11.79 11.28
CA SER A 194 1.58 -11.00 10.67
C SER A 194 1.39 -9.49 10.84
N HIS A 195 0.15 -9.01 10.83
CA HIS A 195 -0.14 -7.60 11.13
C HIS A 195 0.29 -7.26 12.55
N ILE A 196 -0.15 -8.05 13.55
CA ILE A 196 0.19 -7.82 14.95
C ILE A 196 1.70 -7.85 15.19
N LEU A 197 2.41 -8.79 14.57
CA LEU A 197 3.87 -8.86 14.67
C LEU A 197 4.55 -7.64 14.04
N ARG A 198 4.02 -7.13 12.91
CA ARG A 198 4.54 -5.89 12.31
C ARG A 198 4.30 -4.67 13.20
N VAL A 199 3.10 -4.55 13.78
CA VAL A 199 2.80 -3.44 14.70
C VAL A 199 3.70 -3.50 15.94
N LEU A 200 3.91 -4.68 16.50
CA LEU A 200 4.83 -4.87 17.63
C LEU A 200 6.27 -4.45 17.26
N ALA A 201 6.77 -4.92 16.10
CA ALA A 201 8.10 -4.57 15.63
C ALA A 201 8.28 -3.06 15.44
N LEU A 202 7.31 -2.42 14.78
CA LEU A 202 7.34 -0.97 14.53
C LEU A 202 7.24 -0.17 15.83
N SER A 203 6.41 -0.60 16.79
CA SER A 203 6.28 0.04 18.10
C SER A 203 7.60 -0.01 18.89
N LEU A 204 8.29 -1.14 18.85
CA LEU A 204 9.60 -1.30 19.51
C LEU A 204 10.68 -0.48 18.80
N ILE A 205 10.72 -0.49 17.47
CA ILE A 205 11.65 0.34 16.69
C ILE A 205 11.40 1.83 17.00
N TYR A 206 10.15 2.26 17.06
CA TYR A 206 9.78 3.63 17.43
C TYR A 206 10.31 3.96 18.83
N PHE A 207 10.08 3.10 19.82
CA PHE A 207 10.56 3.28 21.18
C PHE A 207 12.10 3.46 21.23
N TYR A 208 12.84 2.54 20.63
CA TYR A 208 14.31 2.57 20.66
C TYR A 208 14.92 3.72 19.83
N ASN A 209 14.17 4.26 18.85
CA ASN A 209 14.60 5.42 18.08
C ASN A 209 14.27 6.76 18.75
N SER A 210 13.34 6.77 19.70
CA SER A 210 12.94 7.98 20.43
C SER A 210 13.94 8.40 21.51
N GLY A 211 14.97 7.59 21.77
CA GLY A 211 16.00 7.89 22.76
C GLY A 211 15.42 8.01 24.18
N ASP A 212 15.87 9.04 24.92
CA ASP A 212 15.45 9.27 26.31
C ASP A 212 14.07 9.92 26.46
N ASP A 213 13.37 10.21 25.37
CA ASP A 213 12.04 10.83 25.40
C ASP A 213 10.94 9.88 25.90
N LEU A 214 11.17 8.56 25.79
CA LEU A 214 10.25 7.51 26.23
C LEU A 214 10.83 6.68 27.36
N THR A 215 9.97 6.32 28.32
CA THR A 215 10.35 5.52 29.49
C THR A 215 10.03 4.03 29.28
N GLU A 216 10.57 3.15 30.14
CA GLU A 216 10.19 1.74 30.19
C GLU A 216 8.68 1.52 30.37
N ARG A 217 8.02 2.44 31.07
CA ARG A 217 6.54 2.42 31.18
C ARG A 217 5.88 2.65 29.81
N ASP A 218 6.38 3.59 29.02
CA ASP A 218 5.87 3.88 27.69
C ASP A 218 6.11 2.69 26.74
N LYS A 219 7.26 2.03 26.84
CA LYS A 219 7.52 0.78 26.12
C LYS A 219 6.47 -0.28 26.43
N ASN A 220 6.16 -0.48 27.71
CA ASN A 220 5.17 -1.49 28.11
C ASN A 220 3.75 -1.14 27.61
N ILE A 221 3.40 0.16 27.55
CA ILE A 221 2.14 0.62 26.94
C ILE A 221 2.13 0.32 25.44
N LEU A 222 3.22 0.62 24.72
CA LEU A 222 3.33 0.33 23.29
C LEU A 222 3.24 -1.17 22.98
N ILE A 223 3.89 -2.01 23.77
CA ILE A 223 3.81 -3.48 23.63
C ILE A 223 2.37 -3.97 23.87
N TYR A 224 1.73 -3.49 24.93
CA TYR A 224 0.35 -3.86 25.26
C TYR A 224 -0.60 -3.46 24.13
N PHE A 225 -0.50 -2.22 23.66
CA PHE A 225 -1.26 -1.74 22.51
C PHE A 225 -1.01 -2.61 21.28
N ALA A 226 0.25 -2.80 20.91
CA ALA A 226 0.62 -3.56 19.71
C ALA A 226 0.03 -4.97 19.70
N LEU A 227 0.01 -5.64 20.84
CA LEU A 227 -0.47 -7.00 20.97
C LEU A 227 -2.00 -7.12 21.05
N LEU A 228 -2.72 -6.06 21.45
CA LEU A 228 -4.15 -6.17 21.79
C LEU A 228 -5.09 -5.22 21.04
N HIS A 229 -4.58 -4.25 20.24
CA HIS A 229 -5.42 -3.24 19.61
C HIS A 229 -6.52 -3.81 18.70
N ASP A 230 -6.25 -4.93 18.04
CA ASP A 230 -7.15 -5.58 17.10
C ASP A 230 -7.75 -6.91 17.61
N ILE A 231 -7.56 -7.25 18.89
CA ILE A 231 -7.99 -8.54 19.41
C ILE A 231 -9.51 -8.73 19.38
N GLY A 232 -10.25 -7.64 19.27
CA GLY A 232 -11.72 -7.65 19.17
C GLY A 232 -12.26 -7.80 17.75
N ARG A 233 -11.41 -7.79 16.72
CA ARG A 233 -11.84 -7.93 15.33
C ARG A 233 -12.34 -9.34 15.01
N THR A 234 -13.38 -9.39 14.19
CA THR A 234 -13.99 -10.64 13.69
C THR A 234 -13.82 -10.81 12.17
N ASP A 235 -13.41 -9.76 11.47
CA ASP A 235 -13.20 -9.71 10.02
C ASP A 235 -12.20 -8.61 9.64
N ASP A 236 -11.95 -8.45 8.33
CA ASP A 236 -11.07 -7.42 7.75
C ASP A 236 -11.84 -6.18 7.24
N GLU A 237 -13.15 -6.09 7.47
CA GLU A 237 -13.93 -4.94 7.02
C GLU A 237 -13.60 -3.67 7.82
N GLU A 238 -13.92 -2.51 7.26
CA GLU A 238 -13.74 -1.23 7.93
C GLU A 238 -14.63 -1.16 9.16
N ASP A 239 -14.01 -1.23 10.35
CA ASP A 239 -14.69 -1.12 11.63
C ASP A 239 -14.11 -0.01 12.49
N HIS A 240 -14.83 1.11 12.56
CA HIS A 240 -14.47 2.25 13.42
C HIS A 240 -14.61 1.95 14.93
N ARG A 241 -15.11 0.79 15.31
CA ARG A 241 -15.34 0.38 16.71
C ARG A 241 -14.40 -0.73 17.19
N HIS A 242 -13.47 -1.19 16.34
CA HIS A 242 -12.58 -2.31 16.68
C HIS A 242 -11.81 -2.08 17.98
N GLY A 243 -11.35 -0.86 18.27
CA GLY A 243 -10.69 -0.55 19.55
C GLY A 243 -11.61 -0.76 20.75
N LYS A 244 -12.89 -0.37 20.66
CA LYS A 244 -13.87 -0.62 21.72
C LYS A 244 -14.14 -2.12 21.89
N ALA A 245 -14.32 -2.85 20.78
CA ALA A 245 -14.51 -4.30 20.79
C ALA A 245 -13.31 -5.02 21.41
N SER A 246 -12.09 -4.54 21.15
CA SER A 246 -10.86 -5.06 21.75
C SER A 246 -10.85 -4.86 23.27
N VAL A 247 -11.18 -3.68 23.77
CA VAL A 247 -11.29 -3.42 25.21
C VAL A 247 -12.35 -4.32 25.87
N GLU A 248 -13.54 -4.43 25.29
CA GLU A 248 -14.63 -5.27 25.79
C GLU A 248 -14.22 -6.76 25.85
N ARG A 249 -13.49 -7.26 24.84
CA ARG A 249 -12.97 -8.61 24.84
C ARG A 249 -11.90 -8.83 25.89
N ILE A 250 -10.95 -7.90 26.02
CA ILE A 250 -9.89 -7.96 27.04
C ILE A 250 -10.49 -8.04 28.45
N GLU A 251 -11.46 -7.18 28.75
CA GLU A 251 -12.12 -7.14 30.07
C GLU A 251 -12.95 -8.40 30.32
N ARG A 252 -13.72 -8.87 29.35
CA ARG A 252 -14.57 -10.06 29.47
C ARG A 252 -13.77 -11.35 29.68
N GLU A 253 -12.67 -11.51 28.96
CA GLU A 253 -11.87 -12.73 28.96
C GLU A 253 -10.70 -12.67 29.94
N GLY A 254 -10.44 -11.52 30.57
CA GLY A 254 -9.34 -11.32 31.50
C GLY A 254 -7.97 -11.52 30.85
N ILE A 255 -7.82 -11.02 29.59
CA ILE A 255 -6.59 -11.22 28.80
C ILE A 255 -5.44 -10.46 29.43
N GLU A 256 -4.34 -11.16 29.68
CA GLU A 256 -3.09 -10.61 30.19
C GLU A 256 -1.92 -11.01 29.29
N ILE A 257 -0.92 -10.13 29.19
CA ILE A 257 0.33 -10.41 28.50
C ILE A 257 1.35 -10.92 29.50
N GLU A 258 1.88 -12.10 29.28
CA GLU A 258 2.89 -12.72 30.16
C GLU A 258 4.12 -11.83 30.27
N ASP A 259 4.62 -11.65 31.48
CA ASP A 259 5.83 -10.88 31.80
C ASP A 259 5.80 -9.39 31.40
N LEU A 260 4.62 -8.81 31.13
CA LEU A 260 4.48 -7.40 30.84
C LEU A 260 4.04 -6.63 32.10
N ALA A 261 4.90 -5.76 32.59
CA ALA A 261 4.63 -4.88 33.73
C ALA A 261 3.75 -3.70 33.30
N ILE A 262 2.43 -3.86 33.33
CA ILE A 262 1.48 -2.80 32.99
C ILE A 262 0.40 -2.70 34.08
N ASN A 263 0.16 -1.49 34.59
CA ASN A 263 -0.89 -1.27 35.59
C ASN A 263 -2.25 -0.97 34.93
N ARG A 264 -3.33 -1.01 35.73
CA ARG A 264 -4.69 -0.81 35.22
C ARG A 264 -4.91 0.55 34.57
N LYS A 265 -4.21 1.60 35.02
CA LYS A 265 -4.32 2.94 34.43
C LYS A 265 -3.69 2.99 33.04
N ASP A 266 -2.56 2.34 32.89
CA ASP A 266 -1.80 2.30 31.63
C ASP A 266 -2.51 1.44 30.57
N ARG A 267 -3.18 0.35 30.96
CA ARG A 267 -4.06 -0.44 30.08
C ARG A 267 -5.20 0.36 29.44
N ARG A 268 -5.60 1.48 30.06
CA ARG A 268 -6.64 2.37 29.53
C ARG A 268 -6.10 3.48 28.62
N ILE A 269 -4.79 3.66 28.58
CA ILE A 269 -4.12 4.59 27.68
C ILE A 269 -3.82 3.92 26.35
N ALA A 270 -3.42 2.64 26.41
CA ALA A 270 -3.18 1.81 25.22
C ALA A 270 -4.49 1.45 24.50
#